data_4d31a9f2869910cc9a952cad89172ae8
#
_entry.id   4d31a9f2869910cc9a952cad89172ae8
#
_cell.length_a   1.000
_cell.length_b   1.000
_cell.length_c   1.000
_cell.angle_alpha   90.00
_cell.angle_beta   90.00
_cell.angle_gamma   90.00
#
_symmetry.space_group_name_H-M   'P 1'
#
loop_
_entity.id
_entity.type
_entity.pdbx_description
1 polymer ?
#
loop_
_entity_poly.entity_id
_entity_poly.type
_entity_poly.pdbx_seq_one_letter_code
_entity_poly.pdbx_strand_id
1 'polypeptide(L)'
;MSEERIAALRKMAEAKPDDPRPRFGLALEFEKAGRWDDVVQTLRDYLQRADDEGNAWGRLGAALRHLGRDDEAQEAYRKGVEAAYRHGHPTMAGEFEDVLDSW
;
A
#
# COMPACT_ATOMS: atom_id res chain seq x y z
N MET A 1 -20.24 6.95 -6.04
CA MET A 1 -19.19 7.90 -6.40
C MET A 1 -18.01 7.73 -5.45
N SER A 2 -16.80 8.01 -5.95
CA SER A 2 -15.58 7.82 -5.16
C SER A 2 -15.59 8.58 -3.85
N GLU A 3 -16.04 9.84 -3.84
CA GLU A 3 -16.03 10.65 -2.62
C GLU A 3 -16.96 10.09 -1.55
N GLU A 4 -18.10 9.54 -1.96
CA GLU A 4 -19.02 8.92 -1.01
C GLU A 4 -18.41 7.65 -0.39
N ARG A 5 -17.74 6.83 -1.21
CA ARG A 5 -17.06 5.63 -0.70
C ARG A 5 -15.90 5.99 0.21
N ILE A 6 -15.14 7.01 -0.16
CA ILE A 6 -14.02 7.49 0.66
C ILE A 6 -14.55 7.93 2.02
N ALA A 7 -15.61 8.72 2.06
CA ALA A 7 -16.21 9.19 3.31
C ALA A 7 -16.71 8.01 4.16
N ALA A 8 -17.37 7.04 3.52
CA ALA A 8 -17.91 5.87 4.24
C ALA A 8 -16.78 5.02 4.81
N LEU A 9 -15.73 4.76 4.04
CA LEU A 9 -14.59 3.96 4.48
C LEU A 9 -13.81 4.68 5.59
N ARG A 10 -13.71 6.01 5.49
CA ARG A 10 -13.05 6.80 6.54
C ARG A 10 -13.79 6.66 7.87
N LYS A 11 -15.12 6.73 7.85
CA LYS A 11 -15.94 6.52 9.03
C LYS A 11 -15.76 5.11 9.61
N MET A 12 -15.72 4.11 8.73
CA MET A 12 -15.52 2.72 9.17
C MET A 12 -14.16 2.54 9.83
N ALA A 13 -13.12 3.15 9.25
CA ALA A 13 -11.77 3.07 9.82
C ALA A 13 -11.69 3.73 11.19
N GLU A 14 -12.39 4.85 11.38
CA GLU A 14 -12.43 5.57 12.66
C GLU A 14 -13.23 4.79 13.70
N ALA A 15 -14.32 4.14 13.27
CA ALA A 15 -15.18 3.39 14.18
C ALA A 15 -14.51 2.11 14.68
N LYS A 16 -13.67 1.48 13.88
CA LYS A 16 -12.99 0.23 14.23
C LYS A 16 -11.50 0.34 13.90
N PRO A 17 -10.75 1.10 14.71
CA PRO A 17 -9.34 1.36 14.40
C PRO A 17 -8.45 0.12 14.38
N ASP A 18 -8.89 -0.97 15.04
CA ASP A 18 -8.13 -2.22 15.06
C ASP A 18 -8.39 -3.10 13.85
N ASP A 19 -9.43 -2.80 13.05
CA ASP A 19 -9.72 -3.54 11.83
C ASP A 19 -8.99 -2.86 10.66
N PRO A 20 -7.99 -3.53 10.05
CA PRO A 20 -7.21 -2.91 8.97
C PRO A 20 -7.95 -2.82 7.65
N ARG A 21 -9.04 -3.59 7.45
CA ARG A 21 -9.71 -3.70 6.16
C ARG A 21 -10.26 -2.37 5.62
N PRO A 22 -10.92 -1.52 6.43
CA PRO A 22 -11.39 -0.23 5.90
C PRO A 22 -10.25 0.66 5.42
N ARG A 23 -9.09 0.65 6.09
CA ARG A 23 -7.94 1.44 5.66
C ARG A 23 -7.40 0.96 4.33
N PHE A 24 -7.31 -0.35 4.14
CA PHE A 24 -6.86 -0.89 2.87
C PHE A 24 -7.86 -0.52 1.75
N GLY A 25 -9.16 -0.66 2.01
CA GLY A 25 -10.20 -0.25 1.06
C GLY A 25 -10.12 1.22 0.72
N LEU A 26 -9.85 2.06 1.72
CA LEU A 26 -9.68 3.50 1.52
C LEU A 26 -8.49 3.79 0.59
N ALA A 27 -7.37 3.09 0.81
CA ALA A 27 -6.20 3.24 -0.07
C ALA A 27 -6.53 2.88 -1.52
N LEU A 28 -7.31 1.81 -1.73
CA LEU A 28 -7.71 1.41 -3.09
C LEU A 28 -8.59 2.48 -3.76
N GLU A 29 -9.47 3.13 -3.01
CA GLU A 29 -10.28 4.21 -3.56
C GLU A 29 -9.43 5.42 -3.92
N PHE A 30 -8.45 5.76 -3.08
CA PHE A 30 -7.51 6.83 -3.40
C PHE A 30 -6.69 6.51 -4.65
N GLU A 31 -6.27 5.25 -4.81
CA GLU A 31 -5.57 4.82 -6.03
C GLU A 31 -6.41 5.08 -7.27
N LYS A 32 -7.68 4.66 -7.24
CA LYS A 32 -8.60 4.87 -8.37
C LYS A 32 -8.76 6.34 -8.71
N ALA A 33 -8.71 7.20 -7.71
CA ALA A 33 -8.85 8.64 -7.88
C ALA A 33 -7.54 9.33 -8.27
N GLY A 34 -6.42 8.59 -8.30
CA GLY A 34 -5.10 9.16 -8.58
C GLY A 34 -4.57 10.05 -7.49
N ARG A 35 -5.07 9.89 -6.26
CA ARG A 35 -4.67 10.71 -5.12
C ARG A 35 -3.48 10.04 -4.41
N TRP A 36 -2.32 10.13 -5.03
CA TRP A 36 -1.15 9.35 -4.62
C TRP A 36 -0.61 9.71 -3.23
N ASP A 37 -0.68 10.99 -2.83
CA ASP A 37 -0.30 11.38 -1.48
C ASP A 37 -1.17 10.71 -0.43
N ASP A 38 -2.47 10.65 -0.70
CA ASP A 38 -3.41 10.00 0.22
C ASP A 38 -3.21 8.49 0.24
N VAL A 39 -2.85 7.89 -0.89
CA VAL A 39 -2.50 6.46 -0.96
C VAL A 39 -1.32 6.18 -0.03
N VAL A 40 -0.27 6.98 -0.13
CA VAL A 40 0.95 6.80 0.68
C VAL A 40 0.61 6.89 2.16
N GLN A 41 -0.09 7.94 2.57
CA GLN A 41 -0.41 8.15 3.98
C GLN A 41 -1.29 7.02 4.52
N THR A 42 -2.30 6.61 3.76
CA THR A 42 -3.25 5.58 4.17
C THR A 42 -2.57 4.22 4.27
N LEU A 43 -1.70 3.88 3.31
CA LEU A 43 -0.99 2.61 3.33
C LEU A 43 0.05 2.56 4.44
N ARG A 44 0.73 3.68 4.73
CA ARG A 44 1.67 3.71 5.87
C ARG A 44 0.93 3.47 7.18
N ASP A 45 -0.25 4.07 7.34
CA ASP A 45 -1.07 3.85 8.54
C ASP A 45 -1.53 2.40 8.61
N TYR A 46 -1.99 1.84 7.49
CA TYR A 46 -2.39 0.44 7.41
C TYR A 46 -1.23 -0.50 7.80
N LEU A 47 -0.03 -0.24 7.28
CA LEU A 47 1.13 -1.09 7.52
C LEU A 47 1.66 -1.03 8.95
N GLN A 48 1.31 0.00 9.70
CA GLN A 48 1.62 0.05 11.13
C GLN A 48 0.71 -0.88 11.94
N ARG A 49 -0.43 -1.28 11.38
CA ARG A 49 -1.48 -2.02 12.09
C ARG A 49 -1.68 -3.44 11.59
N ALA A 50 -1.11 -3.79 10.44
CA ALA A 50 -1.33 -5.09 9.81
C ALA A 50 -0.01 -5.70 9.38
N ASP A 51 0.09 -7.02 9.54
CA ASP A 51 1.21 -7.78 9.01
C ASP A 51 0.86 -8.14 7.55
N ASP A 52 1.26 -7.28 6.63
CA ASP A 52 0.94 -7.43 5.22
C ASP A 52 1.82 -8.49 4.56
N GLU A 53 1.26 -9.23 3.59
CA GLU A 53 1.97 -10.29 2.90
C GLU A 53 2.82 -9.79 1.72
N GLY A 54 2.81 -8.50 1.46
CA GLY A 54 3.60 -7.87 0.41
C GLY A 54 2.81 -6.95 -0.49
N ASN A 55 1.51 -7.21 -0.68
CA ASN A 55 0.67 -6.46 -1.61
C ASN A 55 0.61 -4.96 -1.28
N ALA A 56 0.39 -4.60 -0.02
CA ALA A 56 0.33 -3.20 0.38
C ALA A 56 1.68 -2.52 0.24
N TRP A 57 2.77 -3.24 0.52
CA TRP A 57 4.12 -2.69 0.33
C TRP A 57 4.37 -2.35 -1.14
N GLY A 58 3.96 -3.23 -2.06
CA GLY A 58 4.10 -2.98 -3.49
C GLY A 58 3.27 -1.78 -3.95
N ARG A 59 2.04 -1.67 -3.43
CA ARG A 59 1.18 -0.52 -3.76
C ARG A 59 1.75 0.78 -3.21
N LEU A 60 2.33 0.75 -2.02
CA LEU A 60 3.02 1.90 -1.44
C LEU A 60 4.20 2.31 -2.33
N GLY A 61 4.99 1.33 -2.75
CA GLY A 61 6.13 1.58 -3.64
C GLY A 61 5.70 2.23 -4.95
N ALA A 62 4.63 1.71 -5.57
CA ALA A 62 4.11 2.26 -6.82
C ALA A 62 3.63 3.71 -6.64
N ALA A 63 2.92 3.99 -5.55
CA ALA A 63 2.43 5.34 -5.27
C ALA A 63 3.59 6.32 -5.05
N LEU A 64 4.60 5.90 -4.31
CA LEU A 64 5.79 6.72 -4.07
C LEU A 64 6.54 6.99 -5.37
N ARG A 65 6.60 5.99 -6.27
CA ARG A 65 7.22 6.18 -7.58
C ARG A 65 6.45 7.19 -8.43
N HIS A 66 5.11 7.14 -8.38
CA HIS A 66 4.28 8.14 -9.06
C HIS A 66 4.58 9.56 -8.58
N LEU A 67 4.91 9.70 -7.32
CA LEU A 67 5.23 11.00 -6.72
C LEU A 67 6.70 11.42 -6.93
N GLY A 68 7.50 10.58 -7.59
CA GLY A 68 8.91 10.84 -7.81
C GLY A 68 9.78 10.67 -6.55
N ARG A 69 9.24 10.00 -5.54
CA ARG A 69 9.95 9.76 -4.27
C ARG A 69 10.65 8.40 -4.36
N ASP A 70 11.66 8.31 -5.21
CA ASP A 70 12.24 7.03 -5.64
C ASP A 70 12.98 6.28 -4.53
N ASP A 71 13.70 6.97 -3.65
CA ASP A 71 14.39 6.29 -2.55
C ASP A 71 13.40 5.61 -1.62
N GLU A 72 12.31 6.29 -1.30
CA GLU A 72 11.25 5.71 -0.46
C GLU A 72 10.52 4.59 -1.19
N ALA A 73 10.31 4.74 -2.50
CA ALA A 73 9.66 3.72 -3.31
C ALA A 73 10.48 2.43 -3.31
N GLN A 74 11.78 2.53 -3.51
CA GLN A 74 12.67 1.37 -3.50
C GLN A 74 12.65 0.69 -2.13
N GLU A 75 12.65 1.46 -1.06
CA GLU A 75 12.59 0.89 0.29
C GLU A 75 11.28 0.13 0.51
N ALA A 76 10.15 0.69 0.05
CA ALA A 76 8.86 0.01 0.14
C ALA A 76 8.87 -1.31 -0.62
N TYR A 77 9.42 -1.34 -1.84
CA TYR A 77 9.53 -2.58 -2.60
C TYR A 77 10.45 -3.59 -1.91
N ARG A 78 11.55 -3.16 -1.29
CA ARG A 78 12.42 -4.08 -0.54
C ARG A 78 11.67 -4.73 0.61
N LYS A 79 10.89 -3.94 1.35
CA LYS A 79 10.05 -4.49 2.42
C LYS A 79 8.99 -5.43 1.88
N GLY A 80 8.47 -5.14 0.71
CA GLY A 80 7.52 -6.03 0.03
C GLY A 80 8.15 -7.37 -0.32
N VAL A 81 9.40 -7.36 -0.80
CA VAL A 81 10.14 -8.60 -1.08
C VAL A 81 10.28 -9.43 0.20
N GLU A 82 10.70 -8.81 1.30
CA GLU A 82 10.85 -9.51 2.59
C GLU A 82 9.52 -10.11 3.05
N ALA A 83 8.45 -9.32 3.01
CA ALA A 83 7.12 -9.77 3.44
C ALA A 83 6.63 -10.91 2.56
N ALA A 84 6.81 -10.82 1.25
CA ALA A 84 6.37 -11.82 0.30
C ALA A 84 7.09 -13.16 0.55
N TYR A 85 8.39 -13.14 0.76
CA TYR A 85 9.12 -14.37 1.06
C TYR A 85 8.69 -14.94 2.41
N ARG A 86 8.53 -14.09 3.43
CA ARG A 86 8.14 -14.54 4.76
C ARG A 86 6.79 -15.23 4.76
N HIS A 87 5.88 -14.78 3.90
CA HIS A 87 4.53 -15.33 3.81
C HIS A 87 4.36 -16.38 2.69
N GLY A 88 5.45 -16.80 2.06
CA GLY A 88 5.41 -17.88 1.09
C GLY A 88 4.91 -17.48 -0.29
N HIS A 89 5.18 -16.25 -0.72
CA HIS A 89 4.76 -15.73 -2.03
C HIS A 89 5.98 -15.40 -2.90
N PRO A 90 6.75 -16.41 -3.35
CA PRO A 90 7.99 -16.15 -4.10
C PRO A 90 7.76 -15.47 -5.46
N THR A 91 6.61 -15.70 -6.09
CA THR A 91 6.30 -15.04 -7.36
C THR A 91 6.15 -13.54 -7.16
N MET A 92 5.41 -13.13 -6.13
CA MET A 92 5.25 -11.72 -5.79
C MET A 92 6.59 -11.09 -5.45
N ALA A 93 7.42 -11.78 -4.67
CA ALA A 93 8.76 -11.31 -4.33
C ALA A 93 9.59 -11.09 -5.59
N GLY A 94 9.55 -12.04 -6.53
CA GLY A 94 10.27 -11.93 -7.80
C GLY A 94 9.80 -10.74 -8.63
N GLU A 95 8.50 -10.49 -8.66
CA GLU A 95 7.95 -9.34 -9.37
C GLU A 95 8.47 -8.02 -8.79
N PHE A 96 8.55 -7.92 -7.45
CA PHE A 96 9.08 -6.72 -6.80
C PHE A 96 10.59 -6.57 -7.04
N GLU A 97 11.32 -7.68 -7.05
CA GLU A 97 12.75 -7.67 -7.39
C GLU A 97 12.98 -7.14 -8.81
N ASP A 98 12.12 -7.56 -9.75
CA ASP A 98 12.17 -7.07 -11.13
C ASP A 98 11.93 -5.56 -11.20
N VAL A 99 10.98 -5.06 -10.41
CA VAL A 99 10.72 -3.61 -10.33
C VAL A 99 11.98 -2.88 -9.82
N LEU A 100 12.59 -3.41 -8.75
CA LEU A 100 13.82 -2.81 -8.18
C LEU A 100 14.96 -2.79 -9.20
N ASP A 101 15.08 -3.85 -10.00
CA ASP A 101 16.11 -3.92 -11.02
C ASP A 101 15.89 -2.92 -12.15
N SER A 102 14.68 -2.38 -12.29
CA SER A 102 14.36 -1.43 -13.33
C SER A 102 14.78 0.01 -13.02
N TRP A 103 15.22 0.29 -11.80
CA TRP A 103 15.71 1.62 -11.42
C TRP A 103 17.11 1.90 -11.91
#